data_57ace13fb90d84d5345aee53ba2e22e3
#
_entry.id   57ace13fb90d84d5345aee53ba2e22e3
#
_cell.length_a   1.000
_cell.length_b   1.000
_cell.length_c   1.000
_cell.angle_alpha   90.00
_cell.angle_beta   90.00
_cell.angle_gamma   90.00
#
_symmetry.space_group_name_H-M   'P 1'
#
loop_
_entity.id
_entity.type
_entity.pdbx_description
1 polymer ?
#
loop_
_entity_poly.entity_id
_entity_poly.type
_entity_poly.pdbx_seq_one_letter_code
_entity_poly.pdbx_strand_id
1 'polypeptide(L)' 'MTAQTFQTGNTYAMRWVGDADALTACKVITRTAKFVTFEVDGFGPARVGVKTNDQGEFALPLGSYSMAPCVRACRAMA' A
#
# COMPACT_ATOMS: atom_id res chain seq x y z
N MET A 1 12.38 -11.80 -13.24
CA MET A 1 11.04 -11.29 -12.94
C MET A 1 11.14 -9.88 -12.38
N THR A 2 10.36 -8.97 -12.88
CA THR A 2 10.42 -7.58 -12.45
C THR A 2 9.62 -7.40 -11.16
N ALA A 3 10.24 -6.75 -10.16
CA ALA A 3 9.55 -6.44 -8.91
C ALA A 3 8.45 -5.41 -9.18
N GLN A 4 7.32 -5.56 -8.50
CA GLN A 4 6.21 -4.61 -8.60
C GLN A 4 6.53 -3.36 -7.79
N THR A 5 6.17 -2.20 -8.32
CA THR A 5 6.39 -0.92 -7.66
C THR A 5 5.09 -0.12 -7.62
N PHE A 6 4.97 0.77 -6.61
CA PHE A 6 3.82 1.68 -6.54
C PHE A 6 3.97 2.75 -7.62
N GLN A 7 2.88 2.98 -8.35
CA GLN A 7 2.84 3.98 -9.43
C GLN A 7 1.86 5.08 -9.07
N THR A 8 2.25 6.34 -9.23
CA THR A 8 1.39 7.48 -8.99
C THR A 8 0.14 7.41 -9.86
N GLY A 9 -1.01 7.64 -9.26
CA GLY A 9 -2.30 7.57 -9.93
C GLY A 9 -2.97 6.21 -9.92
N ASN A 10 -2.23 5.15 -9.57
CA ASN A 10 -2.81 3.82 -9.45
C ASN A 10 -3.38 3.61 -8.05
N THR A 11 -4.35 2.69 -7.96
CA THR A 11 -4.99 2.31 -6.70
C THR A 11 -4.60 0.88 -6.36
N TYR A 12 -4.29 0.64 -5.10
CA TYR A 12 -3.89 -0.67 -4.61
C TYR A 12 -4.79 -1.10 -3.45
N ALA A 13 -5.03 -2.40 -3.35
CA ALA A 13 -5.85 -2.94 -2.27
C ALA A 13 -5.01 -3.10 -1.00
N MET A 14 -5.49 -2.52 0.10
CA MET A 14 -4.93 -2.73 1.43
C MET A 14 -5.72 -3.84 2.11
N ARG A 15 -5.05 -4.93 2.43
CA ARG A 15 -5.68 -6.10 3.04
C ARG A 15 -5.51 -6.05 4.54
N TRP A 16 -6.62 -6.24 5.26
CA TRP A 16 -6.62 -6.29 6.71
C TRP A 16 -6.24 -7.67 7.22
N VAL A 17 -5.39 -7.70 8.24
CA VAL A 17 -4.99 -8.94 8.89
C VAL A 17 -6.18 -9.46 9.72
N GLY A 18 -6.47 -10.75 9.57
CA GLY A 18 -7.58 -11.37 10.29
C GLY A 18 -8.92 -11.26 9.61
N ASP A 19 -9.03 -10.49 8.53
CA ASP A 19 -10.25 -10.38 7.74
C ASP A 19 -9.88 -10.38 6.25
N ALA A 20 -9.89 -11.56 5.65
CA ALA A 20 -9.46 -11.75 4.27
C ALA A 20 -10.37 -11.06 3.25
N ASP A 21 -11.62 -10.78 3.63
CA ASP A 21 -12.60 -10.13 2.75
C ASP A 21 -12.59 -8.61 2.88
N ALA A 22 -11.93 -8.06 3.92
CA ALA A 22 -11.85 -6.62 4.10
C ALA A 22 -10.71 -6.05 3.29
N LEU A 23 -11.04 -5.27 2.27
CA LEU A 23 -10.07 -4.58 1.42
C LEU A 23 -10.39 -3.09 1.43
N THR A 24 -9.35 -2.27 1.55
CA THR A 24 -9.47 -0.82 1.50
C THR A 24 -8.68 -0.29 0.31
N ALA A 25 -9.28 0.58 -0.48
CA ALA A 25 -8.61 1.17 -1.63
C ALA A 25 -7.62 2.23 -1.16
N CYS A 26 -6.38 2.13 -1.65
CA CYS A 26 -5.31 3.09 -1.36
C CYS A 26 -4.78 3.62 -2.68
N LYS A 27 -5.09 4.88 -2.99
CA LYS A 27 -4.64 5.53 -4.22
C LYS A 27 -3.31 6.20 -3.97
N VAL A 28 -2.33 5.97 -4.85
CA VAL A 28 -1.03 6.63 -4.76
C VAL A 28 -1.17 8.06 -5.27
N ILE A 29 -0.95 9.03 -4.37
CA ILE A 29 -0.99 10.46 -4.70
C ILE A 29 0.39 10.91 -5.19
N THR A 30 1.44 10.57 -4.43
CA THR A 30 2.82 10.86 -4.80
C THR A 30 3.73 9.69 -4.44
N ARG A 31 4.81 9.58 -5.17
CA ARG A 31 5.80 8.51 -4.97
C ARG A 31 7.19 9.10 -5.11
N THR A 32 7.98 9.01 -4.05
CA THR A 32 9.40 9.38 -4.09
C THR A 32 10.25 8.13 -4.00
N ALA A 33 11.58 8.27 -4.01
CA ALA A 33 12.48 7.11 -3.99
C ALA A 33 12.27 6.21 -2.78
N LYS A 34 11.89 6.78 -1.62
CA LYS A 34 11.80 6.04 -0.36
C LYS A 34 10.43 6.12 0.30
N PHE A 35 9.56 7.01 -0.16
CA PHE A 35 8.26 7.26 0.47
C PHE A 35 7.15 7.19 -0.55
N VAL A 36 5.98 6.84 -0.09
CA VAL A 36 4.76 6.87 -0.90
C VAL A 36 3.66 7.51 -0.07
N THR A 37 2.87 8.39 -0.69
CA THR A 37 1.70 8.97 -0.07
C THR A 37 0.46 8.35 -0.68
N PHE A 38 -0.35 7.73 0.16
CA PHE A 38 -1.62 7.13 -0.25
C PHE A 38 -2.78 8.01 0.21
N GLU A 39 -3.84 8.05 -0.59
CA GLU A 39 -5.15 8.45 -0.10
C GLU A 39 -5.88 7.16 0.26
N VAL A 40 -5.99 6.90 1.56
CA VAL A 40 -6.61 5.69 2.09
C VAL A 40 -8.10 5.94 2.27
N ASP A 41 -8.92 5.14 1.63
CA ASP A 41 -10.37 5.29 1.67
C ASP A 41 -10.87 5.17 3.11
N GLY A 42 -11.56 6.22 3.59
CA GLY A 42 -12.06 6.30 4.95
C GLY A 42 -11.05 6.77 6.00
N PHE A 43 -9.77 6.93 5.64
CA PHE A 43 -8.73 7.35 6.60
C PHE A 43 -8.00 8.63 6.20
N GLY A 44 -8.07 9.01 4.93
CA GLY A 44 -7.39 10.19 4.43
C GLY A 44 -5.95 9.93 3.98
N PRO A 45 -5.15 10.99 3.76
CA PRO A 45 -3.79 10.83 3.24
C PRO A 45 -2.85 10.21 4.28
N ALA A 46 -1.95 9.34 3.81
CA ALA A 46 -0.95 8.69 4.64
C ALA A 46 0.38 8.62 3.89
N ARG A 47 1.42 9.25 4.43
CA ARG A 47 2.77 9.18 3.88
C ARG A 47 3.58 8.18 4.68
N VAL A 48 4.10 7.16 4.01
CA VAL A 48 4.83 6.08 4.68
C VAL A 48 6.06 5.69 3.88
N GLY A 49 7.02 5.08 4.57
CA GLY A 49 8.20 4.54 3.91
C GLY A 49 7.87 3.31 3.11
N VAL A 50 8.47 3.19 1.94
CA VAL A 50 8.31 2.03 1.07
C VAL A 50 9.29 0.95 1.50
N LYS A 51 8.79 -0.28 1.64
CA LYS A 51 9.59 -1.47 1.91
C LYS A 51 9.52 -2.40 0.71
N THR A 52 10.48 -3.29 0.59
CA THR A 52 10.52 -4.25 -0.51
C THR A 52 10.71 -5.67 0.02
N ASN A 53 10.15 -6.62 -0.71
CA ASN A 53 10.35 -8.05 -0.47
C ASN A 53 10.44 -8.77 -1.82
N ASP A 54 10.39 -10.11 -1.81
CA ASP A 54 10.52 -10.91 -3.03
C ASP A 54 9.39 -10.65 -4.04
N GLN A 55 8.26 -10.13 -3.59
CA GLN A 55 7.10 -9.86 -4.43
C GLN A 55 7.06 -8.41 -4.93
N GLY A 56 7.95 -7.55 -4.44
CA GLY A 56 8.01 -6.16 -4.82
C GLY A 56 7.83 -5.23 -3.64
N GLU A 57 7.31 -4.03 -3.90
CA GLU A 57 7.14 -3.02 -2.87
C GLU A 57 5.87 -3.27 -2.04
N PHE A 58 5.94 -2.90 -0.78
CA PHE A 58 4.79 -2.90 0.11
C PHE A 58 4.93 -1.77 1.13
N ALA A 59 3.82 -1.43 1.78
CA ALA A 59 3.79 -0.37 2.77
C ALA A 59 2.72 -0.65 3.82
N LEU A 60 2.84 0.02 4.96
CA LEU A 60 1.90 -0.07 6.08
C LEU A 60 1.27 1.31 6.29
N PRO A 61 0.21 1.67 5.54
CA PRO A 61 -0.32 3.03 5.53
C PRO A 61 -0.81 3.52 6.89
N LEU A 62 -1.27 2.62 7.74
CA LEU A 62 -1.76 2.97 9.07
C LEU A 62 -0.71 2.81 10.17
N GLY A 63 0.55 2.58 9.79
CA GLY A 63 1.66 2.44 10.72
C GLY A 63 2.09 1.00 10.92
N SER A 64 3.24 0.83 11.55
CA SER A 64 3.83 -0.48 11.81
C SER A 64 3.50 -0.91 13.25
N TYR A 65 2.55 -1.81 13.39
CA TYR A 65 2.17 -2.38 14.68
C TYR A 65 1.70 -3.82 14.45
N SER A 66 1.49 -4.55 15.54
CA SER A 66 1.03 -5.94 15.45
C SER A 66 -0.30 -6.01 14.69
N MET A 67 -0.37 -6.87 13.69
CA MET A 67 -1.56 -7.05 12.84
C MET A 67 -1.93 -5.80 12.02
N ALA A 68 -0.97 -4.94 11.74
CA ALA A 68 -1.20 -3.76 10.90
C ALA A 68 -1.61 -4.17 9.47
N PRO A 69 -2.59 -3.48 8.85
CA PRO A 69 -2.94 -3.78 7.46
C PRO A 69 -1.79 -3.38 6.53
N CYS A 70 -1.64 -4.14 5.46
CA CYS A 70 -0.54 -3.98 4.53
C CYS A 70 -1.06 -3.78 3.11
N VAL A 71 -0.49 -2.81 2.40
CA VAL A 71 -0.75 -2.62 0.97
C VAL A 71 0.48 -3.08 0.18
N ARG A 72 0.25 -3.83 -0.89
CA ARG A 72 1.32 -4.35 -1.74
C ARG A 72 1.14 -3.88 -3.17
N ALA A 73 2.26 -3.53 -3.81
CA ALA A 73 2.23 -3.07 -5.19
C ALA A 73 1.74 -4.13 -6.17
N CYS A 74 1.90 -5.41 -5.85
CA CYS A 74 1.42 -6.50 -6.69
C CYS A 74 -0.11 -6.66 -6.66
N ARG A 75 -0.83 -5.90 -5.83
CA ARG A 75 -2.28 -5.97 -5.70
C ARG A 75 -2.96 -4.72 -6.25
N ALA A 76 -2.52 -4.27 -7.40
CA ALA A 76 -3.13 -3.12 -8.08
C ALA A 76 -4.59 -3.41 -8.38
N MET A 77 -5.45 -2.45 -8.10
CA MET A 77 -6.87 -2.52 -8.44
C MET A 77 -7.08 -1.96 -9.84
N ALA A 78 -7.88 -2.64 -10.61
CA ALA A 78 -8.23 -2.18 -11.96
C ALA A 78 -9.17 -0.97 -11.92
#